data_d4e6f8085653fc3f65668409141c0d74
#
_entry.id   d4e6f8085653fc3f65668409141c0d74
#
_cell.length_a   1.000
_cell.length_b   1.000
_cell.length_c   1.000
_cell.angle_alpha   90.00
_cell.angle_beta   90.00
_cell.angle_gamma   90.00
#
_symmetry.space_group_name_H-M   'P 1'
#
loop_
_entity.id
_entity.type
_entity.pdbx_description
1 polymer ?
#
loop_
_entity_poly.entity_id
_entity_poly.type
_entity_poly.pdbx_seq_one_letter_code
_entity_poly.pdbx_strand_id
1 'polypeptide(L)'
;MKFNVVIGNPPYSSEATESNNSRLPGDNLAKKFAMKSLMLCTEYMAMIMPYSGRNYTSGIAEQYRQQGLHEITKTSFQGIEQTVGVYYFNRHQIVDRVSNEFDINLPIPVNNITKFYYKDPSAIPRNQYEQELSDNGKYKIHVTVNIIKYTDDVKLINKLNDKTLGNWRVIINKNANRNNIGPIAIVDPSVHLARNVWPFVVDNEGQAIILKNYLTQPHVNAILTKVKCSICNSSKFLQYIESPF
;
A
#
# COMPACT_ATOMS: atom_id res chain seq x y z
N MET A 1 -7.16 -7.64 38.34
CA MET A 1 -7.87 -6.33 38.24
C MET A 1 -8.58 -6.30 36.91
N LYS A 2 -9.84 -5.86 36.89
CA LYS A 2 -10.65 -5.67 35.67
C LYS A 2 -11.21 -4.26 35.63
N PHE A 3 -11.49 -3.75 34.46
CA PHE A 3 -11.98 -2.39 34.25
C PHE A 3 -13.22 -2.45 33.36
N ASN A 4 -14.22 -1.62 33.65
CA ASN A 4 -15.43 -1.54 32.82
C ASN A 4 -15.11 -0.96 31.45
N VAL A 5 -14.21 0.03 31.42
CA VAL A 5 -13.79 0.71 30.20
C VAL A 5 -12.28 0.72 30.08
N VAL A 6 -11.77 0.41 28.90
CA VAL A 6 -10.34 0.53 28.57
C VAL A 6 -10.18 1.39 27.32
N ILE A 7 -9.38 2.45 27.43
CA ILE A 7 -9.06 3.31 26.28
C ILE A 7 -7.54 3.36 26.14
N GLY A 8 -7.04 3.24 24.92
CA GLY A 8 -5.60 3.23 24.71
C GLY A 8 -5.14 3.60 23.29
N ASN A 9 -3.91 4.07 23.23
CA ASN A 9 -3.14 4.23 22.01
C ASN A 9 -1.80 3.50 22.21
N PRO A 10 -1.77 2.19 22.01
CA PRO A 10 -0.56 1.40 22.28
C PRO A 10 0.54 1.68 21.26
N PRO A 11 1.81 1.42 21.60
CA PRO A 11 2.89 1.47 20.64
C PRO A 11 2.63 0.47 19.50
N TYR A 12 2.94 0.88 18.25
CA TYR A 12 2.60 0.10 17.06
C TYR A 12 3.66 -0.93 16.68
N SER A 13 4.92 -0.65 17.00
CA SER A 13 6.04 -1.54 16.74
C SER A 13 6.98 -1.56 17.93
N SER A 14 7.66 -2.67 18.17
CA SER A 14 8.88 -2.67 18.96
C SER A 14 9.94 -1.87 18.22
N GLU A 15 10.79 -1.13 18.94
CA GLU A 15 12.00 -0.57 18.36
C GLU A 15 12.76 -1.69 17.65
N ALA A 16 13.09 -1.46 16.39
CA ALA A 16 13.95 -2.37 15.66
C ALA A 16 15.31 -2.33 16.38
N THR A 17 15.64 -3.40 17.08
CA THR A 17 17.03 -3.62 17.47
C THR A 17 17.84 -3.62 16.18
N GLU A 18 18.88 -2.80 16.12
CA GLU A 18 19.71 -2.51 14.94
C GLU A 18 20.40 -3.74 14.32
N SER A 19 20.21 -4.91 14.88
CA SER A 19 20.85 -6.13 14.45
C SER A 19 19.86 -7.09 13.79
N ASN A 20 19.45 -6.87 12.63
CA ASN A 20 19.06 -7.86 11.61
C ASN A 20 17.98 -7.29 10.70
N ASN A 21 18.27 -7.22 9.42
CA ASN A 21 17.42 -6.87 8.29
C ASN A 21 16.19 -7.79 8.07
N SER A 22 15.78 -8.55 9.06
CA SER A 22 14.54 -9.32 9.04
C SER A 22 13.47 -8.59 9.85
N ARG A 23 12.66 -7.78 9.18
CA ARG A 23 11.31 -7.47 9.67
C ARG A 23 10.58 -8.81 9.80
N LEU A 24 10.70 -9.45 10.94
CA LEU A 24 9.88 -10.59 11.27
C LEU A 24 8.41 -10.12 11.21
N PRO A 25 7.55 -10.73 10.40
CA PRO A 25 6.14 -10.39 10.33
C PRO A 25 5.43 -10.94 11.55
N GLY A 26 5.70 -10.43 12.74
CA GLY A 26 5.16 -11.07 13.91
C GLY A 26 4.89 -10.18 15.12
N ASP A 27 5.66 -9.15 15.32
CA ASP A 27 5.53 -8.35 16.53
C ASP A 27 4.77 -7.05 16.33
N ASN A 28 3.49 -7.18 16.00
CA ASN A 28 2.57 -6.07 16.10
C ASN A 28 2.22 -5.85 17.59
N LEU A 29 2.97 -4.98 18.26
CA LEU A 29 2.75 -4.64 19.67
C LEU A 29 1.32 -4.15 19.91
N ALA A 30 0.75 -3.37 19.00
CA ALA A 30 -0.62 -2.91 19.10
C ALA A 30 -1.60 -4.08 19.24
N LYS A 31 -1.39 -5.17 18.48
CA LYS A 31 -2.22 -6.38 18.61
C LYS A 31 -2.07 -7.04 19.98
N LYS A 32 -0.84 -7.17 20.48
CA LYS A 32 -0.58 -7.76 21.82
C LYS A 32 -1.23 -6.92 22.92
N PHE A 33 -1.12 -5.59 22.82
CA PHE A 33 -1.78 -4.67 23.77
C PHE A 33 -3.29 -4.77 23.69
N ALA A 34 -3.87 -4.78 22.50
CA ALA A 34 -5.32 -4.91 22.32
C ALA A 34 -5.84 -6.21 22.94
N MET A 35 -5.19 -7.35 22.69
CA MET A 35 -5.57 -8.63 23.26
C MET A 35 -5.49 -8.63 24.79
N LYS A 36 -4.42 -8.09 25.36
CA LYS A 36 -4.28 -7.96 26.81
C LYS A 36 -5.34 -7.03 27.40
N SER A 37 -5.64 -5.93 26.76
CA SER A 37 -6.66 -4.98 27.15
C SER A 37 -8.06 -5.62 27.13
N LEU A 38 -8.35 -6.44 26.12
CA LEU A 38 -9.61 -7.21 26.05
C LEU A 38 -9.77 -8.18 27.22
N MET A 39 -8.67 -8.77 27.71
CA MET A 39 -8.72 -9.64 28.90
C MET A 39 -9.01 -8.86 30.19
N LEU A 40 -8.65 -7.58 30.24
CA LEU A 40 -8.85 -6.70 31.39
C LEU A 40 -10.20 -5.95 31.32
N CYS A 41 -10.79 -5.80 30.15
CA CYS A 41 -12.01 -5.06 29.89
C CYS A 41 -13.24 -5.93 30.16
N THR A 42 -14.23 -5.40 30.88
CA THR A 42 -15.51 -6.09 31.13
C THR A 42 -16.63 -5.59 30.22
N GLU A 43 -16.62 -4.34 29.78
CA GLU A 43 -17.71 -3.74 29.02
C GLU A 43 -17.26 -3.15 27.70
N TYR A 44 -16.52 -2.05 27.72
CA TYR A 44 -16.19 -1.30 26.52
C TYR A 44 -14.69 -1.08 26.36
N MET A 45 -14.20 -1.19 25.14
CA MET A 45 -12.81 -0.86 24.84
C MET A 45 -12.74 0.00 23.58
N ALA A 46 -11.89 1.04 23.60
CA ALA A 46 -11.54 1.81 22.42
C ALA A 46 -10.02 1.88 22.29
N MET A 47 -9.49 1.42 21.15
CA MET A 47 -8.05 1.37 20.90
C MET A 47 -7.73 2.05 19.59
N ILE A 48 -6.74 2.95 19.62
CA ILE A 48 -6.17 3.53 18.40
C ILE A 48 -5.07 2.59 17.91
N MET A 49 -5.26 1.99 16.74
CA MET A 49 -4.32 1.02 16.19
C MET A 49 -4.03 1.30 14.71
N PRO A 50 -2.91 0.80 14.18
CA PRO A 50 -2.63 0.93 12.76
C PRO A 50 -3.79 0.42 11.92
N TYR A 51 -4.24 1.28 11.01
CA TYR A 51 -5.29 0.95 10.07
C TYR A 51 -4.65 0.30 8.84
N SER A 52 -4.94 -0.95 8.57
CA SER A 52 -4.57 -1.57 7.31
C SER A 52 -5.83 -2.13 6.65
N GLY A 53 -6.02 -1.81 5.38
CA GLY A 53 -7.16 -2.33 4.62
C GLY A 53 -7.25 -3.86 4.56
N ARG A 54 -6.18 -4.55 4.96
CA ARG A 54 -6.18 -6.01 5.15
C ARG A 54 -6.90 -6.45 6.42
N ASN A 55 -7.02 -5.57 7.41
CA ASN A 55 -7.64 -5.93 8.69
C ASN A 55 -9.14 -6.12 8.57
N TYR A 56 -9.77 -5.60 7.51
CA TYR A 56 -11.22 -5.65 7.31
C TYR A 56 -11.70 -6.87 6.52
N THR A 57 -10.87 -7.35 5.60
CA THR A 57 -11.25 -8.45 4.70
C THR A 57 -10.60 -9.78 5.05
N SER A 58 -9.61 -9.79 5.94
CA SER A 58 -8.85 -10.99 6.29
C SER A 58 -8.71 -11.16 7.80
N GLY A 59 -9.44 -12.11 8.35
CA GLY A 59 -9.11 -12.78 9.60
C GLY A 59 -8.98 -11.98 10.91
N ILE A 60 -8.40 -10.79 10.91
CA ILE A 60 -8.19 -10.02 12.15
C ILE A 60 -9.46 -9.35 12.61
N ALA A 61 -10.21 -8.71 11.70
CA ALA A 61 -11.49 -8.11 12.04
C ALA A 61 -12.48 -9.19 12.51
N GLU A 62 -12.46 -10.35 11.86
CA GLU A 62 -13.29 -11.49 12.26
C GLU A 62 -12.89 -12.04 13.63
N GLN A 63 -11.60 -12.20 13.90
CA GLN A 63 -11.13 -12.60 15.23
C GLN A 63 -11.53 -11.60 16.31
N TYR A 64 -11.45 -10.31 16.01
CA TYR A 64 -11.86 -9.26 16.95
C TYR A 64 -13.36 -9.12 17.04
N ARG A 65 -14.12 -9.40 15.98
CA ARG A 65 -15.59 -9.43 16.01
C ARG A 65 -16.10 -10.39 17.07
N GLN A 66 -15.53 -11.58 17.12
CA GLN A 66 -15.86 -12.59 18.15
C GLN A 66 -15.49 -12.14 19.57
N GLN A 67 -14.64 -11.13 19.70
CA GLN A 67 -14.27 -10.48 20.97
C GLN A 67 -15.08 -9.21 21.25
N GLY A 68 -16.11 -8.94 20.46
CA GLY A 68 -16.96 -7.77 20.62
C GLY A 68 -16.52 -6.54 19.84
N LEU A 69 -15.62 -6.66 18.85
CA LEU A 69 -15.33 -5.55 17.95
C LEU A 69 -16.60 -5.17 17.19
N HIS A 70 -17.01 -3.91 17.34
CA HIS A 70 -18.27 -3.40 16.85
C HIS A 70 -18.06 -2.47 15.65
N GLU A 71 -17.11 -1.58 15.79
CA GLU A 71 -16.84 -0.52 14.82
C GLU A 71 -15.36 -0.23 14.72
N ILE A 72 -14.92 0.19 13.52
CA ILE A 72 -13.58 0.74 13.28
C ILE A 72 -13.72 2.03 12.51
N THR A 73 -13.41 3.15 13.15
CA THR A 73 -13.43 4.48 12.54
C THR A 73 -12.03 4.89 12.13
N LYS A 74 -11.82 5.16 10.85
CA LYS A 74 -10.54 5.70 10.37
C LYS A 74 -10.31 7.08 10.95
N THR A 75 -9.10 7.32 11.42
CA THR A 75 -8.69 8.65 11.84
C THR A 75 -7.30 8.98 11.32
N SER A 76 -6.98 10.27 11.29
CA SER A 76 -5.66 10.78 10.95
C SER A 76 -5.26 11.81 11.97
N PHE A 77 -4.00 11.80 12.34
CA PHE A 77 -3.41 12.84 13.18
C PHE A 77 -2.51 13.72 12.35
N GLN A 78 -2.53 15.01 12.63
CA GLN A 78 -1.64 15.97 11.97
C GLN A 78 -0.18 15.57 12.19
N GLY A 79 0.61 15.54 11.12
CA GLY A 79 2.03 15.17 11.19
C GLY A 79 2.32 13.66 11.24
N ILE A 80 1.30 12.79 11.26
CA ILE A 80 1.47 11.34 11.23
C ILE A 80 1.12 10.80 9.84
N GLU A 81 2.10 10.22 9.15
CA GLU A 81 1.88 9.62 7.82
C GLU A 81 1.09 8.30 7.87
N GLN A 82 1.11 7.61 9.00
CA GLN A 82 0.42 6.34 9.16
C GLN A 82 -1.07 6.55 9.40
N THR A 83 -1.90 5.89 8.59
CA THR A 83 -3.34 5.82 8.84
C THR A 83 -3.60 4.94 10.07
N VAL A 84 -4.40 5.43 10.97
CA VAL A 84 -4.83 4.71 12.17
C VAL A 84 -6.35 4.58 12.19
N GLY A 85 -6.85 3.60 12.93
CA GLY A 85 -8.26 3.42 13.19
C GLY A 85 -8.55 3.40 14.68
N VAL A 86 -9.68 3.94 15.07
CA VAL A 86 -10.25 3.71 16.39
C VAL A 86 -11.04 2.42 16.33
N TYR A 87 -10.61 1.43 17.07
CA TYR A 87 -11.26 0.12 17.19
C TYR A 87 -12.13 0.14 18.43
N TYR A 88 -13.44 0.09 18.23
CA TYR A 88 -14.43 0.12 19.28
C TYR A 88 -14.99 -1.28 19.55
N PHE A 89 -14.94 -1.71 20.80
CA PHE A 89 -15.43 -2.99 21.26
C PHE A 89 -16.55 -2.80 22.27
N ASN A 90 -17.63 -3.55 22.07
CA ASN A 90 -18.69 -3.75 23.04
C ASN A 90 -18.70 -5.23 23.43
N ARG A 91 -18.28 -5.53 24.65
CA ARG A 91 -18.13 -6.92 25.14
C ARG A 91 -19.45 -7.66 25.34
N HIS A 92 -20.54 -6.93 25.39
CA HIS A 92 -21.88 -7.50 25.56
C HIS A 92 -22.55 -7.80 24.21
N GLN A 93 -21.98 -7.39 23.11
CA GLN A 93 -22.62 -7.54 21.82
C GLN A 93 -21.62 -8.05 20.77
N ILE A 94 -21.97 -9.19 20.19
CA ILE A 94 -21.32 -9.69 18.97
C ILE A 94 -22.17 -9.25 17.79
N VAL A 95 -21.57 -8.57 16.83
CA VAL A 95 -22.25 -8.13 15.61
C VAL A 95 -21.98 -9.12 14.48
N ASP A 96 -22.92 -9.27 13.56
CA ASP A 96 -22.73 -10.13 12.38
C ASP A 96 -21.62 -9.61 11.48
N ARG A 97 -21.48 -8.29 11.41
CA ARG A 97 -20.45 -7.61 10.64
C ARG A 97 -19.93 -6.40 11.39
N VAL A 98 -18.61 -6.26 11.44
CA VAL A 98 -17.97 -5.05 11.99
C VAL A 98 -18.24 -3.89 11.05
N SER A 99 -18.87 -2.82 11.55
CA SER A 99 -19.01 -1.59 10.78
C SER A 99 -17.66 -0.89 10.63
N ASN A 100 -17.40 -0.34 9.47
CA ASN A 100 -16.23 0.48 9.24
C ASN A 100 -16.57 1.58 8.24
N GLU A 101 -15.91 2.73 8.35
CA GLU A 101 -16.10 3.87 7.42
C GLU A 101 -15.72 3.51 5.95
N PHE A 102 -15.16 2.34 5.73
CA PHE A 102 -14.72 1.84 4.43
C PHE A 102 -15.60 0.75 3.85
N ASP A 103 -16.81 0.61 4.31
CA ASP A 103 -17.85 0.01 3.47
C ASP A 103 -18.14 0.95 2.30
N ILE A 104 -17.06 1.16 1.54
CA ILE A 104 -17.12 1.92 0.30
C ILE A 104 -17.83 1.03 -0.69
N ASN A 105 -19.13 1.29 -0.85
CA ASN A 105 -19.94 0.75 -1.94
C ASN A 105 -19.52 1.38 -3.28
N LEU A 106 -18.21 1.45 -3.54
CA LEU A 106 -17.74 1.77 -4.88
C LEU A 106 -17.73 0.46 -5.66
N PRO A 107 -18.49 0.37 -6.74
CA PRO A 107 -18.46 -0.80 -7.60
C PRO A 107 -17.06 -0.96 -8.18
N ILE A 108 -16.55 -2.20 -8.19
CA ILE A 108 -15.31 -2.50 -8.91
C ILE A 108 -15.67 -2.53 -10.40
N PRO A 109 -15.09 -1.66 -11.25
CA PRO A 109 -15.34 -1.68 -12.68
C PRO A 109 -14.92 -3.03 -13.29
N VAL A 110 -15.71 -3.57 -14.17
CA VAL A 110 -15.37 -4.80 -14.91
C VAL A 110 -14.08 -4.62 -15.72
N ASN A 111 -13.94 -3.44 -16.31
CA ASN A 111 -12.73 -3.05 -17.05
C ASN A 111 -11.92 -2.04 -16.24
N ASN A 112 -11.12 -2.50 -15.27
CA ASN A 112 -10.30 -1.64 -14.46
C ASN A 112 -8.82 -1.68 -14.87
N ILE A 113 -8.04 -0.68 -14.42
CA ILE A 113 -6.64 -0.50 -14.83
C ILE A 113 -5.71 -1.61 -14.36
N THR A 114 -6.13 -2.49 -13.46
CA THR A 114 -5.27 -3.57 -12.97
C THR A 114 -4.97 -4.63 -14.04
N LYS A 115 -5.70 -4.63 -15.14
CA LYS A 115 -5.40 -5.47 -16.32
C LYS A 115 -4.02 -5.17 -16.92
N PHE A 116 -3.58 -3.92 -16.84
CA PHE A 116 -2.30 -3.47 -17.39
C PHE A 116 -1.19 -3.44 -16.33
N TYR A 117 -1.56 -3.60 -15.06
CA TYR A 117 -0.67 -3.43 -13.94
C TYR A 117 0.24 -4.63 -13.73
N TYR A 118 1.54 -4.36 -13.62
CA TYR A 118 2.54 -5.35 -13.32
C TYR A 118 3.15 -5.10 -11.95
N LYS A 119 3.02 -6.06 -11.05
CA LYS A 119 3.58 -5.97 -9.70
C LYS A 119 5.03 -6.46 -9.73
N ASP A 120 5.94 -5.66 -9.16
CA ASP A 120 7.35 -6.00 -9.00
C ASP A 120 8.02 -6.41 -10.33
N PRO A 121 8.23 -5.47 -11.27
CA PRO A 121 8.84 -5.74 -12.57
C PRO A 121 10.25 -6.29 -12.45
N SER A 122 10.97 -5.95 -11.38
CA SER A 122 12.33 -6.39 -11.10
C SER A 122 12.41 -7.23 -9.82
N ALA A 123 13.28 -8.26 -9.86
CA ALA A 123 13.49 -9.19 -8.75
C ALA A 123 14.37 -8.62 -7.62
N ILE A 124 15.20 -7.60 -7.88
CA ILE A 124 16.26 -7.18 -6.95
C ILE A 124 15.81 -6.06 -6.03
N PRO A 125 16.03 -6.17 -4.70
CA PRO A 125 15.86 -5.07 -3.75
C PRO A 125 16.83 -3.91 -4.04
N ARG A 126 16.38 -2.67 -3.77
CA ARG A 126 17.12 -1.44 -4.04
C ARG A 126 18.54 -1.42 -3.45
N ASN A 127 18.70 -1.87 -2.22
CA ASN A 127 19.98 -1.90 -1.50
C ASN A 127 21.04 -2.82 -2.15
N GLN A 128 20.65 -3.70 -3.08
CA GLN A 128 21.58 -4.61 -3.75
C GLN A 128 22.16 -4.04 -5.05
N TYR A 129 21.65 -2.93 -5.55
CA TYR A 129 22.11 -2.35 -6.82
C TYR A 129 22.36 -0.84 -6.75
N GLU A 130 21.90 -0.13 -5.73
CA GLU A 130 21.97 1.33 -5.70
C GLU A 130 23.39 1.87 -5.75
N GLN A 131 24.35 1.14 -5.18
CA GLN A 131 25.77 1.52 -5.18
C GLN A 131 26.46 1.29 -6.56
N GLU A 132 25.85 0.49 -7.42
CA GLU A 132 26.35 0.14 -8.75
C GLU A 132 25.78 1.07 -9.84
N LEU A 133 24.96 2.06 -9.46
CA LEU A 133 24.33 3.00 -10.38
C LEU A 133 25.05 4.33 -10.40
N SER A 134 25.15 4.90 -11.61
CA SER A 134 25.78 6.19 -11.90
C SER A 134 24.79 7.19 -12.51
N ASP A 135 25.24 8.40 -12.76
CA ASP A 135 24.43 9.42 -13.44
C ASP A 135 24.57 9.35 -14.98
N ASN A 136 25.42 8.47 -15.49
CA ASN A 136 25.60 8.20 -16.91
C ASN A 136 25.90 6.71 -17.14
N GLY A 137 25.76 6.23 -18.37
CA GLY A 137 26.01 4.85 -18.75
C GLY A 137 25.13 4.40 -19.91
N LYS A 138 25.39 3.20 -20.41
CA LYS A 138 24.70 2.62 -21.56
C LYS A 138 23.24 2.26 -21.28
N TYR A 139 22.97 1.73 -20.10
CA TYR A 139 21.63 1.25 -19.72
C TYR A 139 20.95 2.23 -18.78
N LYS A 140 19.82 2.75 -19.20
CA LYS A 140 18.98 3.67 -18.44
C LYS A 140 18.01 2.91 -17.56
N ILE A 141 17.88 3.32 -16.29
CA ILE A 141 17.05 2.64 -15.30
C ILE A 141 16.21 3.67 -14.56
N HIS A 142 14.88 3.48 -14.51
CA HIS A 142 14.02 4.20 -13.57
C HIS A 142 14.09 3.53 -12.20
N VAL A 143 14.79 4.16 -11.26
CA VAL A 143 14.83 3.75 -9.85
C VAL A 143 13.53 4.13 -9.14
N THR A 144 13.03 5.32 -9.42
CA THR A 144 11.68 5.81 -9.13
C THR A 144 11.17 6.56 -10.34
N VAL A 145 9.94 7.05 -10.33
CA VAL A 145 9.40 7.89 -11.41
C VAL A 145 10.28 9.11 -11.68
N ASN A 146 10.82 9.73 -10.64
CA ASN A 146 11.61 10.96 -10.72
C ASN A 146 13.12 10.73 -10.66
N ILE A 147 13.57 9.53 -10.37
CA ILE A 147 15.00 9.21 -10.26
C ILE A 147 15.39 8.24 -11.36
N ILE A 148 16.21 8.74 -12.26
CA ILE A 148 16.79 7.97 -13.35
C ILE A 148 18.28 7.81 -13.05
N LYS A 149 18.78 6.60 -13.21
CA LYS A 149 20.18 6.25 -13.07
C LYS A 149 20.61 5.39 -14.26
N TYR A 150 21.89 5.15 -14.37
CA TYR A 150 22.49 4.43 -15.47
C TYR A 150 23.50 3.41 -14.96
N THR A 151 23.82 2.44 -15.80
CA THR A 151 24.92 1.49 -15.56
C THR A 151 25.47 0.98 -16.89
N ASP A 152 26.73 0.57 -16.88
CA ASP A 152 27.36 -0.20 -17.97
C ASP A 152 27.43 -1.69 -17.62
N ASP A 153 27.07 -2.08 -16.40
CA ASP A 153 27.15 -3.45 -15.93
C ASP A 153 26.00 -4.33 -16.46
N VAL A 154 26.35 -5.14 -17.47
CA VAL A 154 25.43 -6.12 -18.06
C VAL A 154 24.96 -7.16 -17.03
N LYS A 155 25.78 -7.50 -16.04
CA LYS A 155 25.39 -8.48 -15.01
C LYS A 155 24.30 -7.90 -14.12
N LEU A 156 24.39 -6.60 -13.79
CA LEU A 156 23.34 -5.92 -13.04
C LEU A 156 22.04 -5.89 -13.84
N ILE A 157 22.09 -5.54 -15.12
CA ILE A 157 20.93 -5.53 -16.01
C ILE A 157 20.26 -6.90 -16.08
N ASN A 158 21.04 -7.96 -16.24
CA ASN A 158 20.53 -9.34 -16.26
C ASN A 158 19.89 -9.72 -14.91
N LYS A 159 20.46 -9.26 -13.79
CA LYS A 159 19.88 -9.46 -12.45
C LYS A 159 18.58 -8.68 -12.26
N LEU A 160 18.45 -7.44 -12.80
CA LEU A 160 17.21 -6.68 -12.71
C LEU A 160 16.04 -7.46 -13.30
N ASN A 161 16.27 -8.20 -14.39
CA ASN A 161 15.30 -9.08 -15.02
C ASN A 161 13.93 -8.41 -15.15
N ASP A 162 13.92 -7.21 -15.75
CA ASP A 162 12.69 -6.45 -15.96
C ASP A 162 11.77 -7.18 -16.93
N LYS A 163 10.73 -7.78 -16.40
CA LYS A 163 9.75 -8.59 -17.14
C LYS A 163 8.88 -7.76 -18.09
N THR A 164 8.93 -6.44 -17.99
CA THR A 164 8.15 -5.52 -18.81
C THR A 164 8.98 -4.81 -19.87
N LEU A 165 10.28 -5.11 -19.95
CA LEU A 165 11.18 -4.59 -20.98
C LEU A 165 10.64 -4.93 -22.38
N GLY A 166 10.83 -4.06 -23.34
CA GLY A 166 10.33 -4.23 -24.71
C GLY A 166 8.90 -3.73 -24.94
N ASN A 167 8.20 -3.29 -23.89
CA ASN A 167 6.86 -2.72 -23.99
C ASN A 167 6.87 -1.23 -23.64
N TRP A 168 5.89 -0.48 -24.15
CA TRP A 168 5.56 0.83 -23.65
C TRP A 168 4.93 0.73 -22.26
N ARG A 169 5.31 1.61 -21.35
CA ARG A 169 4.86 1.55 -19.96
C ARG A 169 4.52 2.93 -19.42
N VAL A 170 3.47 2.97 -18.64
CA VAL A 170 3.20 4.08 -17.72
C VAL A 170 3.60 3.63 -16.34
N ILE A 171 4.48 4.37 -15.67
CA ILE A 171 4.98 3.99 -14.34
C ILE A 171 4.50 4.93 -13.25
N ILE A 172 4.26 4.34 -12.10
CA ILE A 172 3.98 5.03 -10.84
C ILE A 172 4.97 4.55 -9.77
N ASN A 173 5.21 5.37 -8.75
CA ASN A 173 5.97 4.90 -7.61
C ASN A 173 5.17 3.86 -6.81
N LYS A 174 5.86 2.88 -6.25
CA LYS A 174 5.26 1.92 -5.32
C LYS A 174 4.57 2.61 -4.15
N ASN A 175 5.18 3.67 -3.64
CA ASN A 175 4.63 4.49 -2.57
C ASN A 175 4.34 5.90 -3.07
N ALA A 176 3.21 6.44 -2.68
CA ALA A 176 2.78 7.81 -2.95
C ALA A 176 1.96 8.33 -1.76
N ASN A 177 1.61 9.61 -1.78
CA ASN A 177 0.71 10.16 -0.77
C ASN A 177 -0.62 9.39 -0.72
N ARG A 178 -1.29 9.40 0.44
CA ARG A 178 -2.52 8.62 0.66
C ARG A 178 -3.65 8.98 -0.30
N ASN A 179 -3.69 10.22 -0.75
CA ASN A 179 -4.83 10.77 -1.47
C ASN A 179 -4.61 10.84 -2.99
N ASN A 180 -3.49 10.32 -3.49
CA ASN A 180 -3.20 10.35 -4.91
C ASN A 180 -2.34 9.16 -5.35
N ILE A 181 -2.17 9.02 -6.66
CA ILE A 181 -1.33 7.99 -7.27
C ILE A 181 0.17 8.37 -7.24
N GLY A 182 0.49 9.63 -7.00
CA GLY A 182 1.84 10.17 -7.04
C GLY A 182 2.28 10.59 -8.44
N PRO A 183 3.59 10.82 -8.64
CA PRO A 183 4.13 11.15 -9.94
C PRO A 183 3.97 9.99 -10.92
N ILE A 184 3.78 10.33 -12.19
CA ILE A 184 3.53 9.38 -13.28
C ILE A 184 4.48 9.73 -14.44
N ALA A 185 5.13 8.72 -15.02
CA ALA A 185 5.94 8.89 -16.22
C ALA A 185 5.59 7.84 -17.28
N ILE A 186 5.82 8.21 -18.56
CA ILE A 186 5.84 7.27 -19.67
C ILE A 186 7.28 6.78 -19.83
N VAL A 187 7.44 5.50 -20.08
CA VAL A 187 8.74 4.86 -20.23
C VAL A 187 8.81 4.11 -21.56
N ASP A 188 9.83 4.45 -22.31
CA ASP A 188 10.20 3.83 -23.57
C ASP A 188 10.51 2.32 -23.39
N PRO A 189 10.24 1.47 -24.39
CA PRO A 189 10.51 0.04 -24.36
C PRO A 189 11.95 -0.37 -24.04
N SER A 190 12.94 0.47 -24.33
CA SER A 190 14.36 0.18 -24.11
C SER A 190 14.86 0.44 -22.68
N VAL A 191 14.08 1.11 -21.85
CA VAL A 191 14.48 1.57 -20.50
C VAL A 191 14.13 0.53 -19.46
N HIS A 192 15.05 0.21 -18.56
CA HIS A 192 14.82 -0.75 -17.47
C HIS A 192 14.09 -0.13 -16.29
N LEU A 193 13.38 -0.96 -15.54
CA LEU A 193 12.65 -0.57 -14.33
C LEU A 193 13.22 -1.27 -13.10
N ALA A 194 13.40 -0.50 -12.04
CA ALA A 194 13.72 -1.05 -10.72
C ALA A 194 12.45 -1.42 -9.94
N ARG A 195 12.62 -2.16 -8.85
CA ARG A 195 11.51 -2.69 -8.03
C ARG A 195 10.60 -1.62 -7.41
N ASN A 196 11.08 -0.38 -7.26
CA ASN A 196 10.32 0.67 -6.58
C ASN A 196 9.28 1.38 -7.47
N VAL A 197 9.25 1.07 -8.75
CA VAL A 197 8.24 1.54 -9.70
C VAL A 197 7.33 0.39 -10.10
N TRP A 198 6.08 0.73 -10.35
CA TRP A 198 5.08 -0.21 -10.83
C TRP A 198 4.57 0.21 -12.19
N PRO A 199 4.79 -0.61 -13.21
CA PRO A 199 4.34 -0.33 -14.56
C PRO A 199 2.92 -0.78 -14.83
N PHE A 200 2.27 -0.01 -15.69
CA PHE A 200 1.15 -0.42 -16.51
C PHE A 200 1.68 -0.65 -17.92
N VAL A 201 1.59 -1.85 -18.42
CA VAL A 201 2.06 -2.23 -19.75
C VAL A 201 0.97 -1.92 -20.77
N VAL A 202 1.33 -1.24 -21.85
CA VAL A 202 0.42 -0.85 -22.93
C VAL A 202 1.04 -1.15 -24.30
N ASP A 203 0.22 -1.21 -25.37
CA ASP A 203 0.66 -1.68 -26.67
C ASP A 203 1.55 -0.65 -27.42
N ASN A 204 1.32 0.63 -27.20
CA ASN A 204 2.02 1.70 -27.92
C ASN A 204 2.09 3.01 -27.10
N GLU A 205 2.86 3.96 -27.63
CA GLU A 205 3.04 5.27 -27.00
C GLU A 205 1.73 6.05 -26.88
N GLY A 206 0.87 5.99 -27.87
CA GLY A 206 -0.43 6.66 -27.83
C GLY A 206 -1.29 6.20 -26.66
N GLN A 207 -1.36 4.91 -26.42
CA GLN A 207 -2.03 4.36 -25.23
C GLN A 207 -1.34 4.79 -23.95
N ALA A 208 0.00 4.87 -23.92
CA ALA A 208 0.73 5.35 -22.75
C ALA A 208 0.37 6.81 -22.42
N ILE A 209 0.23 7.66 -23.41
CA ILE A 209 -0.18 9.06 -23.26
C ILE A 209 -1.62 9.14 -22.73
N ILE A 210 -2.53 8.38 -23.31
CA ILE A 210 -3.95 8.32 -22.88
C ILE A 210 -4.01 7.89 -21.40
N LEU A 211 -3.34 6.80 -21.05
CA LEU A 211 -3.35 6.27 -19.69
C LEU A 211 -2.75 7.25 -18.68
N LYS A 212 -1.59 7.86 -19.01
CA LYS A 212 -0.99 8.88 -18.15
C LYS A 212 -1.93 10.04 -17.89
N ASN A 213 -2.53 10.60 -18.95
CA ASN A 213 -3.46 11.72 -18.86
C ASN A 213 -4.71 11.34 -18.04
N TYR A 214 -5.22 10.13 -18.21
CA TYR A 214 -6.34 9.62 -17.44
C TYR A 214 -6.01 9.49 -15.96
N LEU A 215 -4.87 8.90 -15.60
CA LEU A 215 -4.45 8.71 -14.20
C LEU A 215 -4.20 10.03 -13.46
N THR A 216 -3.95 11.13 -14.18
CA THR A 216 -3.81 12.47 -13.57
C THR A 216 -5.14 13.18 -13.32
N GLN A 217 -6.26 12.63 -13.77
CA GLN A 217 -7.57 13.28 -13.63
C GLN A 217 -8.03 13.39 -12.16
N PRO A 218 -8.73 14.48 -11.82
CA PRO A 218 -9.21 14.70 -10.45
C PRO A 218 -10.09 13.56 -9.90
N HIS A 219 -10.91 12.93 -10.75
CA HIS A 219 -11.80 11.84 -10.32
C HIS A 219 -11.02 10.60 -9.88
N VAL A 220 -9.86 10.30 -10.50
CA VAL A 220 -8.98 9.19 -10.09
C VAL A 220 -8.46 9.44 -8.67
N ASN A 221 -8.00 10.66 -8.40
CA ASN A 221 -7.55 11.04 -7.05
C ASN A 221 -8.71 11.03 -6.05
N ALA A 222 -9.92 11.43 -6.45
CA ALA A 222 -11.11 11.35 -5.60
C ALA A 222 -11.45 9.89 -5.21
N ILE A 223 -11.35 8.96 -6.14
CA ILE A 223 -11.51 7.52 -5.85
C ILE A 223 -10.42 7.06 -4.89
N LEU A 224 -9.15 7.37 -5.17
CA LEU A 224 -8.02 6.95 -4.32
C LEU A 224 -8.11 7.52 -2.90
N THR A 225 -8.57 8.76 -2.75
CA THR A 225 -8.82 9.38 -1.44
C THR A 225 -9.82 8.55 -0.62
N LYS A 226 -10.83 7.98 -1.27
CA LYS A 226 -11.83 7.14 -0.62
C LYS A 226 -11.30 5.74 -0.28
N VAL A 227 -10.56 5.10 -1.18
CA VAL A 227 -10.18 3.68 -1.04
C VAL A 227 -8.80 3.45 -0.44
N LYS A 228 -7.89 4.42 -0.55
CA LYS A 228 -6.49 4.24 -0.17
C LYS A 228 -6.29 4.48 1.32
N CYS A 229 -5.85 3.46 2.03
CA CYS A 229 -5.59 3.51 3.47
C CYS A 229 -4.10 3.50 3.82
N SER A 230 -3.21 3.47 2.83
CA SER A 230 -1.77 3.47 3.02
C SER A 230 -1.06 4.26 1.92
N ILE A 231 0.20 4.57 2.12
CA ILE A 231 1.04 5.22 1.09
C ILE A 231 1.34 4.29 -0.09
N CYS A 232 1.12 2.99 0.05
CA CYS A 232 1.40 2.02 -1.00
C CYS A 232 0.33 2.05 -2.09
N ASN A 233 0.72 2.21 -3.34
CA ASN A 233 -0.13 1.95 -4.49
C ASN A 233 -0.25 0.44 -4.67
N SER A 234 -1.41 -0.14 -4.49
CA SER A 234 -1.63 -1.58 -4.64
C SER A 234 -2.79 -1.87 -5.57
N SER A 235 -2.78 -3.05 -6.17
CA SER A 235 -3.89 -3.52 -7.02
C SER A 235 -5.23 -3.48 -6.29
N LYS A 236 -5.23 -3.61 -4.96
CA LYS A 236 -6.43 -3.50 -4.13
C LYS A 236 -7.11 -2.12 -4.20
N PHE A 237 -6.32 -1.06 -4.41
CA PHE A 237 -6.86 0.29 -4.57
C PHE A 237 -7.08 0.63 -6.04
N LEU A 238 -6.16 0.19 -6.89
CA LEU A 238 -6.21 0.44 -8.33
C LEU A 238 -7.38 -0.27 -9.01
N GLN A 239 -7.90 -1.36 -8.45
CA GLN A 239 -9.06 -2.06 -8.99
C GLN A 239 -10.35 -1.22 -9.06
N TYR A 240 -10.43 -0.12 -8.29
CA TYR A 240 -11.57 0.79 -8.33
C TYR A 240 -11.46 1.87 -9.42
N ILE A 241 -10.35 1.92 -10.12
CA ILE A 241 -10.12 2.86 -11.21
C ILE A 241 -10.45 2.16 -12.52
N GLU A 242 -11.40 2.72 -13.26
CA GLU A 242 -11.78 2.23 -14.58
C GLU A 242 -10.62 2.35 -15.56
N SER A 243 -10.57 1.47 -16.55
CA SER A 243 -9.62 1.58 -17.67
C SER A 243 -10.10 2.63 -18.66
N PRO A 244 -9.21 3.46 -19.22
CA PRO A 244 -9.57 4.37 -20.30
C PRO A 244 -9.67 3.68 -21.68
N PHE A 245 -9.52 2.34 -21.74
CA PHE A 245 -9.53 1.54 -22.96
C PHE A 245 -10.67 0.52 -22.98
#